data_cd2bbb52f68f2516bf2c9b3236963152
#
_entry.id   cd2bbb52f68f2516bf2c9b3236963152
#
_cell.length_a   1.000
_cell.length_b   1.000
_cell.length_c   1.000
_cell.angle_alpha   90.00
_cell.angle_beta   90.00
_cell.angle_gamma   90.00
#
_symmetry.space_group_name_H-M   'P 1'
#
loop_
_entity.id
_entity.type
_entity.pdbx_description
1 polymer ?
#
loop_
_entity_poly.entity_id
_entity_poly.type
_entity_poly.pdbx_seq_one_letter_code
_entity_poly.pdbx_strand_id
1 'polypeptide(L)'
;MLNKRCVNIIKFFSDHPKNVSLKELAEAFDVSERSIRYDIDNINYFLAKNKLNQIEKATKGLFELDETKENIDKIAEILNTSFYTYSKHERKEYIKALALFSADTIKLYEIGEALSVSVSTVKLDLKDIKVFLNESKLKLKYLSKIGLMLVGE
;
A
#
# COMPACT_ATOMS: atom_id res chain seq x y z
N MET A 1 5.17 1.59 9.05
CA MET A 1 4.50 0.66 8.10
C MET A 1 5.02 0.91 6.70
N LEU A 2 5.46 -0.14 6.02
CA LEU A 2 5.96 -0.02 4.65
C LEU A 2 4.84 0.37 3.68
N ASN A 3 5.16 1.15 2.67
CA ASN A 3 4.25 1.55 1.60
C ASN A 3 4.95 1.43 0.24
N LYS A 4 4.24 1.68 -0.84
CA LYS A 4 4.79 1.59 -2.20
C LYS A 4 5.99 2.52 -2.43
N ARG A 5 6.01 3.69 -1.79
CA ARG A 5 7.15 4.62 -1.86
C ARG A 5 8.39 4.01 -1.22
N CYS A 6 8.26 3.28 -0.10
CA CYS A 6 9.38 2.55 0.50
C CYS A 6 9.99 1.53 -0.47
N VAL A 7 9.17 0.79 -1.21
CA VAL A 7 9.65 -0.15 -2.25
C VAL A 7 10.42 0.59 -3.33
N ASN A 8 9.93 1.73 -3.78
CA ASN A 8 10.59 2.53 -4.80
C ASN A 8 11.89 3.16 -4.30
N ILE A 9 11.97 3.53 -3.01
CA ILE A 9 13.23 3.99 -2.39
C ILE A 9 14.26 2.86 -2.35
N ILE A 10 13.86 1.64 -2.00
CA ILE A 10 14.74 0.47 -2.05
C ILE A 10 15.28 0.25 -3.47
N LYS A 11 14.42 0.33 -4.49
CA LYS A 11 14.82 0.24 -5.89
C LYS A 11 15.79 1.35 -6.31
N PHE A 12 15.59 2.56 -5.80
CA PHE A 12 16.50 3.67 -6.03
C PHE A 12 17.92 3.34 -5.55
N PHE A 13 18.06 2.71 -4.40
CA PHE A 13 19.35 2.23 -3.89
C PHE A 13 19.93 1.05 -4.69
N SER A 14 19.12 0.30 -5.43
CA SER A 14 19.63 -0.71 -6.37
C SER A 14 20.48 -0.09 -7.49
N ASP A 15 20.03 1.05 -8.00
CA ASP A 15 20.73 1.78 -9.06
C ASP A 15 21.78 2.76 -8.52
N HIS A 16 21.59 3.28 -7.30
CA HIS A 16 22.42 4.28 -6.62
C HIS A 16 22.73 3.83 -5.19
N PRO A 17 23.64 2.84 -5.00
CA PRO A 17 23.85 2.25 -3.67
C PRO A 17 24.58 3.16 -2.69
N LYS A 18 25.25 4.20 -3.17
CA LYS A 18 26.07 5.13 -2.37
C LYS A 18 25.82 6.60 -2.74
N ASN A 19 26.17 7.47 -1.79
CA ASN A 19 26.13 8.92 -1.99
C ASN A 19 24.76 9.51 -2.32
N VAL A 20 23.71 8.96 -1.70
CA VAL A 20 22.33 9.44 -1.88
C VAL A 20 21.98 10.46 -0.82
N SER A 21 21.55 11.66 -1.21
CA SER A 21 21.10 12.69 -0.29
C SER A 21 19.58 12.60 -0.02
N LEU A 22 19.15 13.09 1.16
CA LEU A 22 17.72 13.23 1.45
C LEU A 22 17.02 14.15 0.46
N LYS A 23 17.69 15.22 0.04
CA LYS A 23 17.16 16.17 -0.93
C LYS A 23 16.89 15.51 -2.27
N GLU A 24 17.83 14.71 -2.76
CA GLU A 24 17.70 13.95 -4.00
C GLU A 24 16.50 12.99 -3.96
N LEU A 25 16.34 12.25 -2.87
CA LEU A 25 15.18 11.37 -2.67
C LEU A 25 13.87 12.16 -2.56
N ALA A 26 13.87 13.25 -1.83
CA ALA A 26 12.70 14.11 -1.67
C ALA A 26 12.21 14.68 -3.02
N GLU A 27 13.14 15.13 -3.85
CA GLU A 27 12.86 15.62 -5.20
C GLU A 27 12.37 14.48 -6.12
N ALA A 28 13.04 13.31 -6.10
CA ALA A 28 12.69 12.17 -6.94
C ALA A 28 11.28 11.64 -6.64
N PHE A 29 10.83 11.70 -5.39
CA PHE A 29 9.53 11.18 -4.96
C PHE A 29 8.47 12.26 -4.70
N ASP A 30 8.80 13.52 -4.94
CA ASP A 30 7.90 14.68 -4.74
C ASP A 30 7.29 14.73 -3.33
N VAL A 31 8.14 14.61 -2.33
CA VAL A 31 7.77 14.66 -0.90
C VAL A 31 8.80 15.43 -0.09
N SER A 32 8.48 15.74 1.17
CA SER A 32 9.42 16.39 2.07
C SER A 32 10.57 15.46 2.50
N GLU A 33 11.73 16.02 2.84
CA GLU A 33 12.84 15.27 3.43
C GLU A 33 12.44 14.56 4.73
N ARG A 34 11.51 15.15 5.50
CA ARG A 34 10.96 14.51 6.69
C ARG A 34 10.22 13.22 6.37
N SER A 35 9.43 13.22 5.29
CA SER A 35 8.75 12.01 4.83
C SER A 35 9.74 10.93 4.41
N ILE A 36 10.82 11.31 3.72
CA ILE A 36 11.88 10.37 3.34
C ILE A 36 12.58 9.78 4.55
N ARG A 37 12.90 10.58 5.57
CA ARG A 37 13.49 10.07 6.82
C ARG A 37 12.60 9.02 7.46
N TYR A 38 11.32 9.30 7.54
CA TYR A 38 10.33 8.38 8.09
C TYR A 38 10.25 7.07 7.28
N ASP A 39 10.29 7.17 5.95
CA ASP A 39 10.32 6.00 5.09
C ASP A 39 11.61 5.18 5.26
N ILE A 40 12.77 5.83 5.37
CA ILE A 40 14.06 5.15 5.64
C ILE A 40 14.01 4.40 6.99
N ASP A 41 13.45 5.01 8.03
CA ASP A 41 13.30 4.37 9.33
C ASP A 41 12.43 3.11 9.23
N ASN A 42 11.32 3.17 8.51
CA ASN A 42 10.44 2.02 8.26
C ASN A 42 11.14 0.93 7.44
N ILE A 43 11.88 1.31 6.42
CA ILE A 43 12.68 0.38 5.59
C ILE A 43 13.73 -0.31 6.47
N ASN A 44 14.47 0.45 7.27
CA ASN A 44 15.52 -0.08 8.14
C ASN A 44 14.97 -1.04 9.20
N TYR A 45 13.79 -0.75 9.74
CA TYR A 45 13.11 -1.69 10.64
C TYR A 45 12.83 -3.03 9.95
N PHE A 46 12.34 -2.99 8.71
CA PHE A 46 12.11 -4.18 7.91
C PHE A 46 13.40 -4.93 7.57
N LEU A 47 14.44 -4.22 7.13
CA LEU A 47 15.74 -4.81 6.78
C LEU A 47 16.37 -5.49 8.00
N ALA A 48 16.38 -4.82 9.15
CA ALA A 48 16.91 -5.38 10.40
C ALA A 48 16.16 -6.65 10.82
N LYS A 49 14.83 -6.64 10.73
CA LYS A 49 13.99 -7.80 11.07
C LYS A 49 14.30 -9.02 10.19
N ASN A 50 14.71 -8.78 8.95
CA ASN A 50 15.08 -9.83 7.99
C ASN A 50 16.58 -10.10 7.94
N LYS A 51 17.36 -9.58 8.89
CA LYS A 51 18.83 -9.76 9.00
C LYS A 51 19.58 -9.28 7.76
N LEU A 52 19.11 -8.21 7.14
CA LEU A 52 19.72 -7.55 6.01
C LEU A 52 20.44 -6.27 6.45
N ASN A 53 21.39 -5.80 5.64
CA ASN A 53 22.06 -4.54 5.88
C ASN A 53 21.05 -3.38 5.75
N GLN A 54 21.20 -2.40 6.64
CA GLN A 54 20.33 -1.24 6.68
C GLN A 54 20.87 -0.09 5.83
N ILE A 55 20.00 0.83 5.46
CA ILE A 55 20.41 2.10 4.85
C ILE A 55 21.10 2.92 5.94
N GLU A 56 22.36 3.20 5.77
CA GLU A 56 23.21 3.89 6.73
C GLU A 56 23.58 5.30 6.27
N LYS A 57 23.78 6.18 7.22
CA LYS A 57 24.27 7.52 6.98
C LYS A 57 25.78 7.50 6.97
N ALA A 58 26.36 7.71 5.79
CA ALA A 58 27.80 7.80 5.58
C ALA A 58 28.35 9.20 5.85
N THR A 59 29.62 9.43 5.54
CA THR A 59 30.28 10.73 5.60
C THR A 59 29.51 11.82 4.83
N LYS A 60 29.52 13.04 5.34
CA LYS A 60 28.82 14.20 4.76
C LYS A 60 27.28 14.10 4.75
N GLY A 61 26.71 13.21 5.54
CA GLY A 61 25.26 13.08 5.66
C GLY A 61 24.57 12.41 4.47
N LEU A 62 25.31 11.76 3.61
CA LEU A 62 24.79 10.97 2.50
C LEU A 62 24.40 9.57 2.97
N PHE A 63 23.43 8.96 2.32
CA PHE A 63 22.96 7.62 2.63
C PHE A 63 23.54 6.59 1.68
N GLU A 64 23.75 5.38 2.20
CA GLU A 64 24.21 4.23 1.43
C GLU A 64 23.53 2.94 1.90
N LEU A 65 23.39 1.99 1.00
CA LEU A 65 22.94 0.64 1.29
C LEU A 65 24.00 -0.36 0.78
N ASP A 66 24.71 -0.97 1.72
CA ASP A 66 25.75 -1.96 1.40
C ASP A 66 25.15 -3.34 1.19
N GLU A 67 24.43 -3.49 0.09
CA GLU A 67 23.86 -4.75 -0.38
C GLU A 67 24.14 -4.95 -1.86
N THR A 68 24.15 -6.18 -2.31
CA THR A 68 24.28 -6.47 -3.74
C THR A 68 23.00 -6.04 -4.47
N LYS A 69 23.17 -5.58 -5.70
CA LYS A 69 22.03 -5.22 -6.56
C LYS A 69 21.00 -6.35 -6.64
N GLU A 70 21.47 -7.58 -6.77
CA GLU A 70 20.60 -8.76 -6.83
C GLU A 70 19.76 -8.93 -5.57
N ASN A 71 20.33 -8.74 -4.38
CA ASN A 71 19.61 -8.82 -3.10
C ASN A 71 18.59 -7.69 -2.98
N ILE A 72 18.96 -6.47 -3.35
CA ILE A 72 18.05 -5.31 -3.34
C ILE A 72 16.87 -5.54 -4.28
N ASP A 73 17.12 -6.03 -5.49
CA ASP A 73 16.07 -6.30 -6.47
C ASP A 73 15.12 -7.41 -6.01
N LYS A 74 15.64 -8.48 -5.40
CA LYS A 74 14.82 -9.55 -4.79
C LYS A 74 13.94 -9.02 -3.66
N ILE A 75 14.49 -8.21 -2.78
CA ILE A 75 13.73 -7.59 -1.68
C ILE A 75 12.63 -6.70 -2.24
N ALA A 76 12.94 -5.86 -3.21
CA ALA A 76 11.98 -4.97 -3.85
C ALA A 76 10.86 -5.75 -4.55
N GLU A 77 11.17 -6.86 -5.20
CA GLU A 77 10.18 -7.73 -5.85
C GLU A 77 9.24 -8.38 -4.83
N ILE A 78 9.78 -8.96 -3.76
CA ILE A 78 8.99 -9.56 -2.67
C ILE A 78 8.05 -8.53 -2.05
N LEU A 79 8.54 -7.33 -1.76
CA LEU A 79 7.73 -6.25 -1.21
C LEU A 79 6.66 -5.76 -2.19
N ASN A 80 7.00 -5.67 -3.47
CA ASN A 80 6.07 -5.20 -4.50
C ASN A 80 4.89 -6.16 -4.69
N THR A 81 5.11 -7.47 -4.59
CA THR A 81 4.03 -8.47 -4.62
C THR A 81 3.12 -8.38 -3.39
N SER A 82 3.67 -7.99 -2.24
CA SER A 82 2.91 -7.78 -1.00
C SER A 82 2.10 -6.47 -0.99
N PHE A 83 2.44 -5.51 -1.86
CA PHE A 83 1.83 -4.19 -1.97
C PHE A 83 1.17 -3.94 -3.33
N TYR A 84 0.54 -4.97 -3.90
CA TYR A 84 -0.24 -4.77 -5.09
C TYR A 84 -1.29 -3.68 -4.85
N THR A 85 -1.25 -2.64 -5.66
CA THR A 85 -2.21 -1.53 -5.56
C THR A 85 -3.31 -1.75 -6.59
N TYR A 86 -4.50 -2.12 -6.11
CA TYR A 86 -5.66 -2.26 -6.96
C TYR A 86 -6.09 -0.90 -7.54
N SER A 87 -6.39 -0.87 -8.83
CA SER A 87 -7.04 0.28 -9.46
C SER A 87 -8.46 0.48 -8.87
N LYS A 88 -9.05 1.66 -9.07
CA LYS A 88 -10.42 1.92 -8.65
C LYS A 88 -11.42 0.92 -9.27
N HIS A 89 -11.22 0.56 -10.53
CA HIS A 89 -12.05 -0.44 -11.22
C HIS A 89 -11.92 -1.82 -10.58
N GLU A 90 -10.70 -2.29 -10.35
CA GLU A 90 -10.45 -3.58 -9.70
C GLU A 90 -11.03 -3.64 -8.28
N ARG A 91 -10.88 -2.57 -7.49
CA ARG A 91 -11.48 -2.49 -6.16
C ARG A 91 -13.00 -2.64 -6.21
N LYS A 92 -13.67 -1.93 -7.13
CA LYS A 92 -15.13 -2.01 -7.28
C LYS A 92 -15.58 -3.41 -7.69
N GLU A 93 -14.88 -4.06 -8.61
CA GLU A 93 -15.18 -5.45 -9.00
C GLU A 93 -14.97 -6.43 -7.83
N TYR A 94 -13.92 -6.25 -7.05
CA TYR A 94 -13.68 -7.05 -5.86
C TYR A 94 -14.79 -6.90 -4.81
N ILE A 95 -15.19 -5.66 -4.51
CA ILE A 95 -16.25 -5.37 -3.54
C ILE A 95 -17.61 -5.94 -4.02
N LYS A 96 -17.94 -5.80 -5.30
CA LYS A 96 -19.14 -6.41 -5.89
C LYS A 96 -19.14 -7.94 -5.72
N ALA A 97 -18.01 -8.58 -6.02
CA ALA A 97 -17.87 -10.03 -5.86
C ALA A 97 -18.05 -10.45 -4.40
N LEU A 98 -17.42 -9.75 -3.46
CA LEU A 98 -17.62 -10.00 -2.04
C LEU A 98 -19.09 -9.88 -1.61
N ALA A 99 -19.76 -8.81 -2.04
CA ALA A 99 -21.17 -8.59 -1.71
C ALA A 99 -22.09 -9.67 -2.27
N LEU A 100 -21.80 -10.15 -3.48
CA LEU A 100 -22.63 -11.17 -4.15
C LEU A 100 -22.40 -12.59 -3.63
N PHE A 101 -21.17 -12.92 -3.27
CA PHE A 101 -20.79 -14.29 -2.92
C PHE A 101 -20.56 -14.53 -1.43
N SER A 102 -20.56 -13.48 -0.61
CA SER A 102 -20.42 -13.63 0.83
C SER A 102 -21.76 -14.01 1.48
N ALA A 103 -21.75 -15.06 2.30
CA ALA A 103 -22.91 -15.46 3.08
C ALA A 103 -23.11 -14.58 4.33
N ASP A 104 -22.06 -13.94 4.80
CA ASP A 104 -22.02 -13.13 6.01
C ASP A 104 -21.87 -11.65 5.72
N THR A 105 -22.15 -10.83 6.72
CA THR A 105 -21.87 -9.40 6.68
C THR A 105 -20.36 -9.13 6.66
N ILE A 106 -19.95 -8.13 5.90
CA ILE A 106 -18.55 -7.76 5.74
C ILE A 106 -18.31 -6.39 6.37
N LYS A 107 -17.30 -6.28 7.20
CA LYS A 107 -16.91 -5.00 7.80
C LYS A 107 -16.07 -4.18 6.85
N LEU A 108 -16.27 -2.86 6.84
CA LEU A 108 -15.55 -1.97 5.92
C LEU A 108 -14.04 -1.99 6.13
N TYR A 109 -13.56 -2.15 7.36
CA TYR A 109 -12.13 -2.21 7.63
C TYR A 109 -11.49 -3.48 7.04
N GLU A 110 -12.21 -4.60 7.02
CA GLU A 110 -11.74 -5.86 6.41
C GLU A 110 -11.54 -5.68 4.90
N ILE A 111 -12.45 -4.97 4.24
CA ILE A 111 -12.31 -4.61 2.82
C ILE A 111 -11.09 -3.69 2.62
N GLY A 112 -10.94 -2.68 3.46
CA GLY A 112 -9.81 -1.76 3.42
C GLY A 112 -8.46 -2.47 3.56
N GLU A 113 -8.36 -3.39 4.51
CA GLU A 113 -7.15 -4.21 4.69
C GLU A 113 -6.87 -5.11 3.49
N ALA A 114 -7.86 -5.81 2.97
CA ALA A 114 -7.72 -6.69 1.81
C ALA A 114 -7.28 -5.94 0.55
N LEU A 115 -7.74 -4.71 0.37
CA LEU A 115 -7.43 -3.86 -0.79
C LEU A 115 -6.30 -2.86 -0.55
N SER A 116 -5.74 -2.83 0.66
CA SER A 116 -4.69 -1.88 1.08
C SER A 116 -5.08 -0.42 0.86
N VAL A 117 -6.30 -0.08 1.21
CA VAL A 117 -6.86 1.28 1.15
C VAL A 117 -7.53 1.68 2.45
N SER A 118 -7.73 2.99 2.66
CA SER A 118 -8.45 3.50 3.82
C SER A 118 -9.95 3.16 3.77
N VAL A 119 -10.58 3.12 4.94
CA VAL A 119 -12.04 2.97 5.05
C VAL A 119 -12.77 4.10 4.29
N SER A 120 -12.22 5.31 4.29
CA SER A 120 -12.77 6.44 3.52
C SER A 120 -12.79 6.15 2.01
N THR A 121 -11.73 5.54 1.48
CA THR A 121 -11.67 5.10 0.08
C THR A 121 -12.71 4.02 -0.21
N VAL A 122 -12.86 3.05 0.68
CA VAL A 122 -13.91 2.00 0.55
C VAL A 122 -15.30 2.63 0.51
N LYS A 123 -15.58 3.61 1.35
CA LYS A 123 -16.87 4.33 1.36
C LYS A 123 -17.14 5.06 0.03
N LEU A 124 -16.11 5.66 -0.57
CA LEU A 124 -16.23 6.30 -1.89
C LEU A 124 -16.52 5.28 -3.00
N ASP A 125 -15.80 4.17 -3.00
CA ASP A 125 -16.03 3.07 -3.94
C ASP A 125 -17.45 2.49 -3.80
N LEU A 126 -17.96 2.36 -2.57
CA LEU A 126 -19.32 1.90 -2.30
C LEU A 126 -20.40 2.84 -2.83
N LYS A 127 -20.17 4.15 -2.86
CA LYS A 127 -21.12 5.10 -3.48
C LYS A 127 -21.37 4.75 -4.94
N ASP A 128 -20.30 4.52 -5.69
CA ASP A 128 -20.39 4.16 -7.11
C ASP A 128 -21.06 2.81 -7.32
N ILE A 129 -20.76 1.84 -6.44
CA ILE A 129 -21.35 0.50 -6.49
C ILE A 129 -22.84 0.53 -6.16
N LYS A 130 -23.29 1.34 -5.22
CA LYS A 130 -24.71 1.51 -4.88
C LYS A 130 -25.55 1.97 -6.09
N VAL A 131 -25.02 2.89 -6.89
CA VAL A 131 -25.69 3.33 -8.11
C VAL A 131 -25.89 2.16 -9.07
N PHE A 132 -24.85 1.38 -9.32
CA PHE A 132 -24.91 0.18 -10.16
C PHE A 132 -25.91 -0.86 -9.64
N LEU A 133 -25.91 -1.15 -8.34
CA LEU A 133 -26.75 -2.16 -7.73
C LEU A 133 -28.23 -1.74 -7.74
N ASN A 134 -28.54 -0.46 -7.57
CA ASN A 134 -29.90 0.05 -7.65
C ASN A 134 -30.54 -0.22 -9.02
N GLU A 135 -29.78 -0.11 -10.10
CA GLU A 135 -30.22 -0.45 -11.46
C GLU A 135 -30.59 -1.94 -11.59
N SER A 136 -29.95 -2.79 -10.80
CA SER A 136 -30.19 -4.24 -10.76
C SER A 136 -31.20 -4.67 -9.69
N LYS A 137 -31.96 -3.75 -9.11
CA LYS A 137 -32.92 -4.00 -7.99
C LYS A 137 -32.29 -4.63 -6.73
N LEU A 138 -31.01 -4.47 -6.57
CA LEU A 138 -30.26 -4.88 -5.40
C LEU A 138 -29.91 -3.67 -4.54
N LYS A 139 -29.97 -3.83 -3.23
CA LYS A 139 -29.61 -2.77 -2.27
C LYS A 139 -28.47 -3.21 -1.38
N LEU A 140 -27.46 -2.37 -1.31
CA LEU A 140 -26.36 -2.53 -0.40
C LEU A 140 -26.66 -1.73 0.87
N LYS A 141 -26.79 -2.41 2.00
CA LYS A 141 -27.02 -1.79 3.32
C LYS A 141 -25.78 -1.91 4.19
N TYR A 142 -25.43 -0.82 4.83
CA TYR A 142 -24.43 -0.79 5.87
C TYR A 142 -25.07 -0.57 7.22
N LEU A 143 -24.84 -1.51 8.14
CA LEU A 143 -25.29 -1.44 9.52
C LEU A 143 -24.07 -1.21 10.42
N SER A 144 -24.05 -0.13 11.16
CA SER A 144 -22.85 0.39 11.87
C SER A 144 -22.15 -0.59 12.82
N LYS A 145 -22.84 -1.59 13.33
CA LYS A 145 -22.26 -2.62 14.21
C LYS A 145 -22.15 -4.01 13.58
N ILE A 146 -22.83 -4.22 12.47
CA ILE A 146 -22.96 -5.53 11.83
C ILE A 146 -22.08 -5.62 10.57
N GLY A 147 -22.04 -4.56 9.77
CA GLY A 147 -21.28 -4.50 8.54
C GLY A 147 -22.13 -4.31 7.28
N LEU A 148 -21.54 -4.60 6.15
CA LEU A 148 -22.13 -4.47 4.82
C LEU A 148 -22.90 -5.73 4.45
N MET A 149 -24.10 -5.57 3.91
CA MET A 149 -24.89 -6.69 3.40
C MET A 149 -25.64 -6.30 2.12
N LEU A 150 -25.83 -7.28 1.24
CA LEU A 150 -26.63 -7.13 0.04
C LEU A 150 -28.05 -7.61 0.31
N VAL A 151 -29.03 -6.79 -0.05
CA VAL A 151 -30.45 -7.10 0.11
C VAL A 151 -31.13 -7.05 -1.25
N GLY A 152 -31.78 -8.15 -1.65
CA GLY A 152 -32.64 -8.20 -2.83
C GLY A 152 -34.06 -7.71 -2.54
N GLU A 153 -34.70 -7.21 -3.54
CA GLU A 153 -36.16 -6.98 -3.48
C GLU A 153 -36.93 -8.28 -3.65
#